data_e9c683c1d18a75c8107d5247cff34c6b
#
_entry.id   e9c683c1d18a75c8107d5247cff34c6b
#
_cell.length_a   1.000
_cell.length_b   1.000
_cell.length_c   1.000
_cell.angle_alpha   90.00
_cell.angle_beta   90.00
_cell.angle_gamma   90.00
#
_symmetry.space_group_name_H-M   'P 1'
#
loop_
_entity.id
_entity.type
_entity.pdbx_description
1 polymer ?
#
loop_
_entity_poly.entity_id
_entity_poly.type
_entity_poly.pdbx_seq_one_letter_code
_entity_poly.pdbx_strand_id
1 'polypeptide(L)'
;MNNATIYCHSLHNKMLSEIKKVGYVPVGLGSGNFSEEWLKDDTFINISHKNKYYAEYTFYYWFWKNIFPKVKDNHWIGFCSYRELWGNKKKITENSKFENVVLTKIPSEWERFDTIIGEPIFMNDLKFSKLIKHGLLSLARNPSALFKLKRNLRFHFDMWHGNGNLDKAIDFLNDKEREDFRKYTRKNVSFNRGNMFVCRSKKIINDYFSSIFPWLQKCEKIFGFNLEGYGKTRMYAFLAERYLSYWFNKYTKPLLWPVIFFDITKKLNEKN
;
A
#
# COMPACT_ATOMS: atom_id res chain seq x y z
N MET A 1 18.61 12.88 -2.62
CA MET A 1 17.45 13.75 -2.24
C MET A 1 17.77 14.39 -0.90
N ASN A 2 18.16 15.67 -0.87
CA ASN A 2 18.71 16.28 0.37
C ASN A 2 17.72 16.38 1.55
N ASN A 3 16.42 16.27 1.34
CA ASN A 3 15.40 16.34 2.41
C ASN A 3 14.30 15.27 2.26
N ALA A 4 14.62 14.10 1.70
CA ALA A 4 13.69 13.02 1.55
C ALA A 4 14.37 11.65 1.61
N THR A 5 13.67 10.69 2.19
CA THR A 5 14.03 9.27 2.17
C THR A 5 12.84 8.47 1.68
N ILE A 6 12.98 7.81 0.53
CA ILE A 6 11.97 6.91 -0.01
C ILE A 6 12.47 5.48 0.16
N TYR A 7 11.73 4.69 0.88
CA TYR A 7 11.97 3.26 1.11
C TYR A 7 11.26 2.46 0.02
N CYS A 8 12.03 1.66 -0.72
CA CYS A 8 11.51 0.81 -1.79
C CYS A 8 11.64 -0.66 -1.38
N HIS A 9 10.53 -1.26 -1.01
CA HIS A 9 10.52 -2.65 -0.59
C HIS A 9 10.47 -3.63 -1.77
N SER A 10 11.21 -4.74 -1.64
CA SER A 10 11.32 -5.80 -2.62
C SER A 10 11.28 -7.17 -1.96
N LEU A 11 10.72 -8.14 -2.70
CA LEU A 11 10.82 -9.57 -2.38
C LEU A 11 11.97 -10.25 -3.13
N HIS A 12 12.71 -9.50 -3.97
CA HIS A 12 13.77 -9.99 -4.84
C HIS A 12 15.05 -9.17 -4.66
N ASN A 13 16.16 -9.86 -4.45
CA ASN A 13 17.48 -9.25 -4.29
C ASN A 13 18.05 -8.62 -5.58
N LYS A 14 17.51 -8.98 -6.75
CA LYS A 14 17.99 -8.50 -8.07
C LYS A 14 17.76 -7.00 -8.33
N MET A 15 17.04 -6.30 -7.46
CA MET A 15 16.60 -4.91 -7.69
C MET A 15 17.51 -3.85 -7.07
N LEU A 16 18.57 -4.25 -6.39
CA LEU A 16 19.43 -3.35 -5.61
C LEU A 16 19.98 -2.18 -6.43
N SER A 17 20.57 -2.48 -7.57
CA SER A 17 21.21 -1.48 -8.43
C SER A 17 20.21 -0.43 -8.92
N GLU A 18 19.05 -0.86 -9.38
CA GLU A 18 18.01 0.01 -9.94
C GLU A 18 17.40 0.90 -8.86
N ILE A 19 17.12 0.35 -7.68
CA ILE A 19 16.60 1.11 -6.55
C ILE A 19 17.62 2.19 -6.10
N LYS A 20 18.91 1.83 -6.02
CA LYS A 20 19.97 2.77 -5.66
C LYS A 20 20.19 3.86 -6.70
N LYS A 21 20.09 3.53 -8.01
CA LYS A 21 20.23 4.52 -9.10
C LYS A 21 19.24 5.68 -8.99
N VAL A 22 18.04 5.44 -8.50
CA VAL A 22 17.02 6.49 -8.30
C VAL A 22 17.12 7.16 -6.93
N GLY A 23 18.10 6.77 -6.12
CA GLY A 23 18.36 7.37 -4.80
C GLY A 23 17.36 6.91 -3.72
N TYR A 24 16.72 5.76 -3.90
CA TYR A 24 15.83 5.16 -2.90
C TYR A 24 16.61 4.21 -1.97
N VAL A 25 16.09 4.00 -0.79
CA VAL A 25 16.62 3.04 0.18
C VAL A 25 16.05 1.66 -0.13
N PRO A 26 16.88 0.67 -0.48
CA PRO A 26 16.42 -0.67 -0.76
C PRO A 26 16.02 -1.39 0.54
N VAL A 27 14.82 -1.98 0.55
CA VAL A 27 14.28 -2.73 1.69
C VAL A 27 13.96 -4.15 1.24
N GLY A 28 14.62 -5.14 1.85
CA GLY A 28 14.38 -6.55 1.63
C GLY A 28 13.33 -7.09 2.59
N LEU A 29 12.25 -7.70 2.07
CA LEU A 29 11.16 -8.26 2.86
C LEU A 29 11.05 -9.77 2.72
N GLY A 30 10.61 -10.42 3.81
CA GLY A 30 10.37 -11.85 3.83
C GLY A 30 11.65 -12.67 3.89
N SER A 31 11.59 -13.93 3.40
CA SER A 31 12.69 -14.91 3.50
C SER A 31 13.72 -14.83 2.37
N GLY A 32 13.74 -13.73 1.59
CA GLY A 32 14.69 -13.56 0.50
C GLY A 32 16.14 -13.46 1.01
N ASN A 33 17.09 -13.98 0.22
CA ASN A 33 18.51 -13.83 0.51
C ASN A 33 18.97 -12.44 0.07
N PHE A 34 19.00 -11.49 1.00
CA PHE A 34 19.40 -10.10 0.79
C PHE A 34 20.81 -9.86 1.35
N SER A 35 21.65 -9.15 0.58
CA SER A 35 22.96 -8.71 1.06
C SER A 35 22.84 -7.64 2.16
N GLU A 36 23.94 -7.29 2.81
CA GLU A 36 24.01 -6.26 3.85
C GLU A 36 23.63 -4.86 3.36
N GLU A 37 23.65 -4.64 2.06
CA GLU A 37 23.22 -3.38 1.46
C GLU A 37 21.71 -3.14 1.48
N TRP A 38 20.92 -4.17 1.80
CA TRP A 38 19.50 -4.09 1.98
C TRP A 38 19.14 -3.80 3.43
N LEU A 39 18.30 -2.80 3.64
CA LEU A 39 17.65 -2.62 4.94
C LEU A 39 16.64 -3.75 5.14
N LYS A 40 16.65 -4.38 6.33
CA LYS A 40 15.75 -5.47 6.68
C LYS A 40 14.93 -5.13 7.91
N ASP A 41 13.74 -5.70 8.00
CA ASP A 41 12.78 -5.46 9.08
C ASP A 41 12.77 -6.56 10.15
N ASP A 42 13.84 -7.38 10.20
CA ASP A 42 13.96 -8.53 11.10
C ASP A 42 14.81 -8.27 12.36
N THR A 43 15.21 -7.02 12.58
CA THR A 43 16.02 -6.61 13.74
C THR A 43 15.20 -5.83 14.76
N PHE A 44 15.69 -5.73 16.00
CA PHE A 44 15.08 -4.95 17.10
C PHE A 44 13.56 -5.23 17.27
N ILE A 45 12.75 -4.19 17.48
CA ILE A 45 11.29 -4.32 17.63
C ILE A 45 10.67 -4.55 16.25
N ASN A 46 10.20 -5.76 15.99
CA ASN A 46 9.71 -6.16 14.68
C ASN A 46 8.53 -7.15 14.73
N ILE A 47 7.88 -7.31 13.59
CA ILE A 47 6.86 -8.33 13.30
C ILE A 47 7.16 -9.04 11.96
N SER A 48 8.43 -9.15 11.58
CA SER A 48 8.88 -9.69 10.29
C SER A 48 8.38 -11.10 10.02
N HIS A 49 8.25 -11.93 11.08
CA HIS A 49 7.68 -13.28 10.99
C HIS A 49 6.23 -13.30 10.46
N LYS A 50 5.53 -12.15 10.49
CA LYS A 50 4.17 -11.99 9.93
C LYS A 50 4.16 -11.51 8.47
N ASN A 51 5.31 -11.38 7.79
CA ASN A 51 5.39 -10.80 6.45
C ASN A 51 4.47 -11.50 5.43
N LYS A 52 4.31 -12.81 5.50
CA LYS A 52 3.38 -13.59 4.67
C LYS A 52 1.95 -12.99 4.67
N TYR A 53 1.53 -12.38 5.77
CA TYR A 53 0.17 -11.90 6.02
C TYR A 53 0.05 -10.37 5.96
N TYR A 54 1.08 -9.67 6.43
CA TYR A 54 1.14 -8.21 6.56
C TYR A 54 1.83 -7.53 5.38
N ALA A 55 2.56 -8.31 4.54
CA ALA A 55 3.36 -7.79 3.44
C ALA A 55 4.26 -6.62 3.90
N GLU A 56 4.22 -5.49 3.19
CA GLU A 56 5.03 -4.30 3.47
C GLU A 56 4.78 -3.66 4.85
N TYR A 57 3.66 -3.95 5.50
CA TYR A 57 3.37 -3.44 6.84
C TYR A 57 4.28 -4.00 7.92
N THR A 58 4.99 -5.11 7.69
CA THR A 58 6.03 -5.54 8.63
C THR A 58 7.17 -4.54 8.68
N PHE A 59 7.60 -4.03 7.51
CA PHE A 59 8.59 -2.96 7.45
C PHE A 59 8.06 -1.64 8.02
N TYR A 60 6.81 -1.26 7.73
CA TYR A 60 6.23 -0.03 8.27
C TYR A 60 6.18 -0.05 9.80
N TYR A 61 5.86 -1.20 10.40
CA TYR A 61 5.92 -1.39 11.85
C TYR A 61 7.35 -1.25 12.37
N TRP A 62 8.31 -1.95 11.75
CA TRP A 62 9.71 -1.88 12.12
C TRP A 62 10.26 -0.45 11.98
N PHE A 63 9.97 0.24 10.88
CA PHE A 63 10.33 1.64 10.66
C PHE A 63 9.76 2.53 11.77
N TRP A 64 8.47 2.41 12.07
CA TRP A 64 7.80 3.18 13.11
C TRP A 64 8.46 3.02 14.47
N LYS A 65 8.85 1.80 14.85
CA LYS A 65 9.43 1.50 16.16
C LYS A 65 10.91 1.84 16.27
N ASN A 66 11.70 1.70 15.20
CA ASN A 66 13.16 1.74 15.29
C ASN A 66 13.80 2.94 14.59
N ILE A 67 13.23 3.42 13.48
CA ILE A 67 13.80 4.52 12.68
C ILE A 67 13.07 5.83 12.94
N PHE A 68 11.75 5.79 12.91
CA PHE A 68 10.89 6.96 12.98
C PHE A 68 11.17 7.90 14.18
N PRO A 69 11.47 7.44 15.40
CA PRO A 69 11.80 8.32 16.52
C PRO A 69 12.95 9.28 16.23
N LYS A 70 13.91 8.86 15.39
CA LYS A 70 15.11 9.62 15.02
C LYS A 70 14.92 10.50 13.77
N VAL A 71 13.80 10.36 13.06
CA VAL A 71 13.48 11.17 11.88
C VAL A 71 13.27 12.62 12.29
N LYS A 72 13.89 13.56 11.56
CA LYS A 72 13.67 14.98 11.75
C LYS A 72 12.28 15.39 11.25
N ASP A 73 11.67 16.39 11.88
CA ASP A 73 10.44 16.96 11.36
C ASP A 73 10.69 17.67 10.01
N ASN A 74 9.67 17.77 9.18
CA ASN A 74 9.77 18.30 7.81
C ASN A 74 10.69 17.50 6.87
N HIS A 75 11.15 16.30 7.25
CA HIS A 75 11.84 15.39 6.35
C HIS A 75 10.81 14.50 5.65
N TRP A 76 10.85 14.47 4.33
CA TRP A 76 9.94 13.63 3.54
C TRP A 76 10.27 12.15 3.70
N ILE A 77 9.34 11.39 4.24
CA ILE A 77 9.40 9.93 4.32
C ILE A 77 8.42 9.35 3.33
N GLY A 78 8.90 8.50 2.44
CA GLY A 78 8.08 7.84 1.44
C GLY A 78 8.25 6.33 1.42
N PHE A 79 7.22 5.64 0.95
CA PHE A 79 7.20 4.19 0.81
C PHE A 79 6.70 3.83 -0.58
N CYS A 80 7.34 2.84 -1.19
CA CYS A 80 6.93 2.26 -2.47
C CYS A 80 7.41 0.81 -2.60
N SER A 81 6.96 0.11 -3.63
CA SER A 81 7.46 -1.23 -3.95
C SER A 81 8.32 -1.21 -5.21
N TYR A 82 9.08 -2.28 -5.41
CA TYR A 82 9.91 -2.47 -6.60
C TYR A 82 9.12 -2.51 -7.93
N ARG A 83 7.82 -2.70 -7.89
CA ARG A 83 6.93 -2.72 -9.07
C ARG A 83 6.00 -1.52 -9.15
N GLU A 84 5.75 -0.85 -8.04
CA GLU A 84 4.89 0.32 -7.95
C GLU A 84 5.72 1.46 -7.36
N LEU A 85 6.05 2.43 -8.19
CA LEU A 85 7.02 3.49 -7.88
C LEU A 85 6.38 4.87 -8.08
N TRP A 86 6.92 5.86 -7.41
CA TRP A 86 6.50 7.24 -7.62
C TRP A 86 6.98 7.73 -9.00
N GLY A 87 6.05 8.15 -9.85
CA GLY A 87 6.33 8.65 -11.18
C GLY A 87 6.78 10.12 -11.19
N ASN A 88 7.54 10.49 -12.21
CA ASN A 88 7.98 11.90 -12.41
C ASN A 88 7.06 12.68 -13.36
N LYS A 89 5.83 12.23 -13.61
CA LYS A 89 4.85 12.78 -14.57
C LYS A 89 5.25 12.67 -16.04
N LYS A 90 6.39 12.11 -16.38
CA LYS A 90 6.77 11.88 -17.77
C LYS A 90 5.99 10.69 -18.36
N LYS A 91 5.62 10.79 -19.62
CA LYS A 91 4.96 9.70 -20.32
C LYS A 91 5.90 8.50 -20.45
N ILE A 92 5.42 7.33 -20.05
CA ILE A 92 6.16 6.07 -20.20
C ILE A 92 5.98 5.58 -21.65
N THR A 93 7.09 5.28 -22.30
CA THR A 93 7.15 4.60 -23.60
C THR A 93 7.90 3.28 -23.44
N GLU A 94 7.83 2.39 -24.43
CA GLU A 94 8.55 1.11 -24.41
C GLU A 94 10.07 1.27 -24.21
N ASN A 95 10.64 2.37 -24.71
CA ASN A 95 12.06 2.69 -24.60
C ASN A 95 12.41 3.56 -23.37
N SER A 96 11.48 3.82 -22.49
CA SER A 96 11.74 4.64 -21.32
C SER A 96 12.73 3.95 -20.38
N LYS A 97 13.82 4.66 -20.03
CA LYS A 97 14.74 4.19 -19.00
C LYS A 97 14.11 4.40 -17.61
N PHE A 98 14.39 3.48 -16.70
CA PHE A 98 13.85 3.47 -15.34
C PHE A 98 14.06 4.82 -14.64
N GLU A 99 15.30 5.31 -14.63
CA GLU A 99 15.67 6.58 -14.00
C GLU A 99 14.98 7.81 -14.61
N ASN A 100 14.46 7.71 -15.83
CA ASN A 100 13.77 8.82 -16.50
C ASN A 100 12.28 8.91 -16.17
N VAL A 101 11.69 7.86 -15.61
CA VAL A 101 10.25 7.80 -15.32
C VAL A 101 9.95 7.78 -13.84
N VAL A 102 10.90 7.33 -13.02
CA VAL A 102 10.79 7.31 -11.57
C VAL A 102 11.13 8.68 -10.99
N LEU A 103 10.44 9.07 -9.95
CA LEU A 103 10.70 10.30 -9.21
C LEU A 103 12.06 10.22 -8.50
N THR A 104 12.98 11.11 -8.84
CA THR A 104 14.32 11.18 -8.24
C THR A 104 14.55 12.43 -7.40
N LYS A 105 13.63 13.40 -7.44
CA LYS A 105 13.71 14.66 -6.68
C LYS A 105 12.32 15.02 -6.21
N ILE A 106 12.22 15.65 -5.05
CA ILE A 106 10.93 16.17 -4.55
C ILE A 106 10.48 17.31 -5.48
N PRO A 107 9.28 17.22 -6.06
CA PRO A 107 8.72 18.28 -6.88
C PRO A 107 8.35 19.50 -6.05
N SER A 108 8.46 20.70 -6.63
CA SER A 108 8.06 21.94 -5.97
C SER A 108 6.55 21.98 -5.64
N GLU A 109 5.74 21.28 -6.42
CA GLU A 109 4.28 21.15 -6.17
C GLU A 109 3.98 20.50 -4.81
N TRP A 110 4.90 19.69 -4.26
CA TRP A 110 4.71 19.03 -2.95
C TRP A 110 4.85 20.00 -1.77
N GLU A 111 5.54 21.13 -1.95
CA GLU A 111 5.82 22.07 -0.86
C GLU A 111 4.55 22.63 -0.17
N ARG A 112 3.42 22.62 -0.87
CA ARG A 112 2.13 23.10 -0.35
C ARG A 112 1.35 22.02 0.42
N PHE A 113 1.88 20.83 0.51
CA PHE A 113 1.22 19.66 1.12
C PHE A 113 2.11 19.01 2.17
N ASP A 114 1.49 18.30 3.11
CA ASP A 114 2.21 17.48 4.07
C ASP A 114 2.18 16.00 3.68
N THR A 115 1.24 15.61 2.82
CA THR A 115 1.00 14.23 2.45
C THR A 115 0.77 14.08 0.95
N ILE A 116 1.35 13.03 0.39
CA ILE A 116 1.22 12.61 -0.99
C ILE A 116 0.75 11.16 -0.98
N ILE A 117 -0.27 10.83 -1.75
CA ILE A 117 -0.73 9.46 -1.96
C ILE A 117 -0.83 9.16 -3.45
N GLY A 118 -0.80 7.90 -3.82
CA GLY A 118 -0.92 7.50 -5.22
C GLY A 118 -2.27 7.87 -5.82
N GLU A 119 -2.34 8.08 -7.13
CA GLU A 119 -3.61 8.24 -7.84
C GLU A 119 -4.53 7.03 -7.59
N PRO A 120 -5.85 7.25 -7.44
CA PRO A 120 -6.79 6.17 -7.15
C PRO A 120 -6.99 5.27 -8.38
N ILE A 121 -7.18 3.99 -8.11
CA ILE A 121 -7.68 3.02 -9.09
C ILE A 121 -9.17 2.78 -8.90
N PHE A 122 -9.89 2.62 -10.00
CA PHE A 122 -11.33 2.49 -10.00
C PHE A 122 -11.76 1.02 -10.12
N MET A 123 -12.63 0.57 -9.24
CA MET A 123 -13.08 -0.82 -9.16
C MET A 123 -14.33 -1.10 -9.98
N ASN A 124 -15.05 -0.06 -10.37
CA ASN A 124 -16.25 -0.16 -11.18
C ASN A 124 -15.97 -0.57 -12.65
N ASP A 125 -14.73 -0.44 -13.13
CA ASP A 125 -14.33 -0.82 -14.49
C ASP A 125 -13.87 -2.29 -14.65
N LEU A 126 -14.12 -3.13 -13.64
CA LEU A 126 -13.83 -4.55 -13.72
C LEU A 126 -14.55 -5.20 -14.91
N LYS A 127 -13.79 -5.95 -15.73
CA LYS A 127 -14.34 -6.73 -16.85
C LYS A 127 -15.38 -7.72 -16.33
N PHE A 128 -16.50 -7.86 -17.04
CA PHE A 128 -17.60 -8.74 -16.67
C PHE A 128 -17.16 -10.20 -16.49
N SER A 129 -16.21 -10.67 -17.30
CA SER A 129 -15.63 -12.01 -17.17
C SER A 129 -14.95 -12.25 -15.81
N LYS A 130 -14.23 -11.23 -15.27
CA LYS A 130 -13.62 -11.32 -13.94
C LYS A 130 -14.69 -11.31 -12.84
N LEU A 131 -15.77 -10.57 -13.04
CA LEU A 131 -16.89 -10.50 -12.13
C LEU A 131 -17.59 -11.88 -11.99
N ILE A 132 -17.84 -12.55 -13.11
CA ILE A 132 -18.41 -13.91 -13.12
C ILE A 132 -17.43 -14.90 -12.48
N LYS A 133 -16.17 -14.89 -12.90
CA LYS A 133 -15.15 -15.86 -12.44
C LYS A 133 -14.89 -15.79 -10.92
N HIS A 134 -14.86 -14.60 -10.34
CA HIS A 134 -14.43 -14.39 -8.94
C HIS A 134 -15.54 -13.83 -8.05
N GLY A 135 -16.62 -13.33 -8.61
CA GLY A 135 -17.63 -12.55 -7.88
C GLY A 135 -19.01 -13.18 -7.79
N LEU A 136 -19.23 -14.41 -8.26
CA LEU A 136 -20.57 -15.03 -8.26
C LEU A 136 -21.26 -15.00 -6.90
N LEU A 137 -20.56 -15.42 -5.85
CA LEU A 137 -21.10 -15.43 -4.50
C LEU A 137 -21.35 -14.00 -3.97
N SER A 138 -20.46 -13.07 -4.30
CA SER A 138 -20.61 -11.65 -3.93
C SER A 138 -21.75 -10.99 -4.70
N LEU A 139 -21.97 -11.38 -5.96
CA LEU A 139 -23.12 -10.94 -6.76
C LEU A 139 -24.45 -11.50 -6.22
N ALA A 140 -24.49 -12.78 -5.85
CA ALA A 140 -25.68 -13.39 -5.25
C ALA A 140 -26.08 -12.66 -3.96
N ARG A 141 -25.11 -12.21 -3.17
CA ARG A 141 -25.35 -11.44 -1.94
C ARG A 141 -25.59 -9.95 -2.17
N ASN A 142 -25.17 -9.42 -3.31
CA ASN A 142 -25.35 -8.02 -3.69
C ASN A 142 -25.65 -7.88 -5.19
N PRO A 143 -26.86 -8.23 -5.65
CA PRO A 143 -27.23 -8.23 -7.07
C PRO A 143 -27.08 -6.86 -7.73
N SER A 144 -27.21 -5.77 -6.96
CA SER A 144 -27.06 -4.41 -7.49
C SER A 144 -25.66 -4.13 -8.05
N ALA A 145 -24.65 -4.93 -7.68
CA ALA A 145 -23.28 -4.81 -8.23
C ALA A 145 -23.16 -5.27 -9.70
N LEU A 146 -24.22 -5.79 -10.31
CA LEU A 146 -24.33 -5.89 -11.77
C LEU A 146 -24.22 -4.52 -12.43
N PHE A 147 -24.73 -3.48 -11.79
CA PHE A 147 -24.56 -2.09 -12.24
C PHE A 147 -23.18 -1.56 -11.83
N LYS A 148 -22.40 -1.03 -12.79
CA LYS A 148 -21.03 -0.55 -12.54
C LYS A 148 -20.93 0.43 -11.37
N LEU A 149 -21.84 1.39 -11.25
CA LEU A 149 -21.86 2.40 -10.19
C LEU A 149 -22.10 1.84 -8.78
N LYS A 150 -22.54 0.60 -8.67
CA LYS A 150 -22.78 -0.09 -7.38
C LYS A 150 -21.63 -1.00 -6.96
N ARG A 151 -20.56 -1.12 -7.79
CA ARG A 151 -19.36 -1.88 -7.48
C ARG A 151 -18.42 -1.06 -6.59
N ASN A 152 -18.81 -0.92 -5.34
CA ASN A 152 -18.07 -0.17 -4.34
C ASN A 152 -16.89 -0.96 -3.75
N LEU A 153 -16.11 -0.33 -2.86
CA LEU A 153 -14.93 -0.94 -2.25
C LEU A 153 -15.26 -2.17 -1.42
N ARG A 154 -16.41 -2.16 -0.72
CA ARG A 154 -16.87 -3.32 0.04
C ARG A 154 -17.09 -4.51 -0.89
N PHE A 155 -17.86 -4.33 -1.97
CA PHE A 155 -18.10 -5.38 -2.95
C PHE A 155 -16.80 -5.92 -3.55
N HIS A 156 -15.86 -5.02 -3.91
CA HIS A 156 -14.57 -5.41 -4.45
C HIS A 156 -13.75 -6.23 -3.42
N PHE A 157 -13.75 -5.82 -2.16
CA PHE A 157 -13.07 -6.56 -1.10
C PHE A 157 -13.68 -7.95 -0.90
N ASP A 158 -15.00 -8.03 -0.82
CA ASP A 158 -15.74 -9.29 -0.68
C ASP A 158 -15.41 -10.29 -1.79
N MET A 159 -15.30 -9.81 -3.01
CA MET A 159 -15.00 -10.63 -4.19
C MET A 159 -13.61 -11.27 -4.12
N TRP A 160 -12.60 -10.55 -3.62
CA TRP A 160 -11.21 -11.00 -3.64
C TRP A 160 -10.70 -11.56 -2.33
N HIS A 161 -11.25 -11.09 -1.20
CA HIS A 161 -10.70 -11.35 0.13
C HIS A 161 -11.70 -12.03 1.07
N GLY A 162 -12.85 -12.42 0.55
CA GLY A 162 -13.90 -13.17 1.26
C GLY A 162 -15.05 -12.29 1.76
N ASN A 163 -16.26 -12.79 1.51
CA ASN A 163 -17.49 -12.07 1.80
C ASN A 163 -17.65 -11.75 3.29
N GLY A 164 -17.89 -10.47 3.59
CA GLY A 164 -18.11 -9.95 4.93
C GLY A 164 -16.84 -9.74 5.75
N ASN A 165 -15.66 -10.10 5.25
CA ASN A 165 -14.42 -9.94 6.01
C ASN A 165 -14.08 -8.46 6.27
N LEU A 166 -14.35 -7.57 5.31
CA LEU A 166 -14.14 -6.14 5.51
C LEU A 166 -15.08 -5.59 6.59
N ASP A 167 -16.37 -5.94 6.56
CA ASP A 167 -17.34 -5.50 7.58
C ASP A 167 -16.93 -6.01 8.98
N LYS A 168 -16.53 -7.30 9.10
CA LYS A 168 -16.00 -7.87 10.36
C LYS A 168 -14.78 -7.10 10.88
N ALA A 169 -13.84 -6.76 10.00
CA ALA A 169 -12.67 -5.98 10.39
C ALA A 169 -13.06 -4.57 10.86
N ILE A 170 -13.98 -3.91 10.17
CA ILE A 170 -14.50 -2.59 10.51
C ILE A 170 -15.12 -2.56 11.90
N ASP A 171 -15.78 -3.64 12.34
CA ASP A 171 -16.41 -3.74 13.65
C ASP A 171 -15.44 -3.57 14.83
N PHE A 172 -14.13 -3.74 14.61
CA PHE A 172 -13.09 -3.57 15.62
C PHE A 172 -12.47 -2.17 15.68
N LEU A 173 -12.92 -1.26 14.83
CA LEU A 173 -12.62 0.17 14.99
C LEU A 173 -13.45 0.77 16.12
N ASN A 174 -13.01 1.95 16.62
CA ASN A 174 -13.85 2.74 17.53
C ASN A 174 -15.13 3.19 16.83
N ASP A 175 -16.16 3.54 17.58
CA ASP A 175 -17.51 3.77 17.04
C ASP A 175 -17.55 4.80 15.91
N LYS A 176 -16.87 5.94 16.09
CA LYS A 176 -16.84 7.01 15.08
C LYS A 176 -16.13 6.58 13.80
N GLU A 177 -14.95 5.93 13.91
CA GLU A 177 -14.22 5.44 12.75
C GLU A 177 -14.92 4.28 12.09
N ARG A 178 -15.59 3.42 12.84
CA ARG A 178 -16.38 2.29 12.35
C ARG A 178 -17.46 2.76 11.39
N GLU A 179 -18.29 3.72 11.80
CA GLU A 179 -19.38 4.26 10.97
C GLU A 179 -18.84 4.97 9.73
N ASP A 180 -17.84 5.83 9.91
CA ASP A 180 -17.26 6.62 8.82
C ASP A 180 -16.58 5.72 7.78
N PHE A 181 -15.79 4.74 8.22
CA PHE A 181 -15.11 3.81 7.30
C PHE A 181 -16.09 2.86 6.61
N ARG A 182 -17.12 2.39 7.32
CA ARG A 182 -18.21 1.60 6.73
C ARG A 182 -18.93 2.40 5.64
N LYS A 183 -19.28 3.64 5.91
CA LYS A 183 -19.88 4.56 4.93
C LYS A 183 -18.96 4.79 3.74
N TYR A 184 -17.67 5.02 4.00
CA TYR A 184 -16.65 5.21 2.98
C TYR A 184 -16.57 4.01 2.03
N THR A 185 -16.45 2.78 2.55
CA THR A 185 -16.31 1.57 1.75
C THR A 185 -17.55 1.21 0.94
N ARG A 186 -18.73 1.61 1.41
CA ARG A 186 -20.02 1.41 0.72
C ARG A 186 -20.34 2.47 -0.33
N LYS A 187 -19.75 3.66 -0.20
CA LYS A 187 -19.99 4.78 -1.11
C LYS A 187 -18.96 4.87 -2.23
N ASN A 188 -17.69 4.66 -1.91
CA ASN A 188 -16.60 4.88 -2.85
C ASN A 188 -16.36 3.65 -3.75
N VAL A 189 -15.98 3.93 -5.01
CA VAL A 189 -15.67 2.94 -6.06
C VAL A 189 -14.18 2.92 -6.40
N SER A 190 -13.35 3.68 -5.70
CA SER A 190 -11.91 3.80 -5.93
C SER A 190 -11.14 3.83 -4.62
N PHE A 191 -9.88 3.44 -4.68
CA PHE A 191 -8.91 3.55 -3.58
C PHE A 191 -7.49 3.74 -4.12
N ASN A 192 -6.58 4.23 -3.27
CA ASN A 192 -5.17 4.42 -3.59
C ASN A 192 -4.43 3.12 -3.29
N ARG A 193 -3.96 2.45 -4.35
CA ARG A 193 -3.37 1.11 -4.22
C ARG A 193 -1.92 1.13 -3.72
N GLY A 194 -1.43 -0.05 -3.34
CA GLY A 194 -0.02 -0.31 -3.07
C GLY A 194 0.45 0.12 -1.70
N ASN A 195 -0.44 0.52 -0.80
CA ASN A 195 -0.09 0.97 0.55
C ASN A 195 0.96 2.10 0.56
N MET A 196 1.01 2.89 -0.51
CA MET A 196 2.04 3.90 -0.75
C MET A 196 1.61 5.27 -0.25
N PHE A 197 2.49 5.94 0.46
CA PHE A 197 2.36 7.36 0.78
C PHE A 197 3.74 8.01 0.94
N VAL A 198 3.77 9.34 0.83
CA VAL A 198 4.92 10.16 1.22
C VAL A 198 4.40 11.25 2.16
N CYS A 199 5.08 11.48 3.27
CA CYS A 199 4.67 12.46 4.26
C CYS A 199 5.87 13.11 4.92
N ARG A 200 5.80 14.43 5.19
CA ARG A 200 6.86 15.16 5.89
C ARG A 200 6.51 15.48 7.35
N SER A 201 5.25 15.40 7.72
CA SER A 201 4.80 15.66 9.09
C SER A 201 4.94 14.41 9.97
N LYS A 202 5.81 14.49 10.97
CA LYS A 202 5.95 13.42 11.98
C LYS A 202 4.62 13.13 12.68
N LYS A 203 3.85 14.18 12.99
CA LYS A 203 2.55 14.00 13.64
C LYS A 203 1.63 13.13 12.80
N ILE A 204 1.48 13.42 11.51
CA ILE A 204 0.60 12.67 10.60
C ILE A 204 1.06 11.21 10.49
N ILE A 205 2.36 10.96 10.31
CA ILE A 205 2.91 9.59 10.23
C ILE A 205 2.63 8.82 11.51
N ASN A 206 2.87 9.44 12.67
CA ASN A 206 2.63 8.79 13.96
C ASN A 206 1.15 8.50 14.19
N ASP A 207 0.27 9.46 13.90
CA ASP A 207 -1.17 9.31 14.05
C ASP A 207 -1.71 8.17 13.17
N TYR A 208 -1.23 8.09 11.91
CA TYR A 208 -1.58 6.99 11.02
C TYR A 208 -1.14 5.63 11.57
N PHE A 209 0.13 5.49 11.95
CA PHE A 209 0.64 4.22 12.46
C PHE A 209 0.01 3.84 13.80
N SER A 210 -0.24 4.80 14.67
CA SER A 210 -0.95 4.60 15.94
C SER A 210 -2.42 4.20 15.76
N SER A 211 -3.01 4.51 14.62
CA SER A 211 -4.37 4.10 14.27
C SER A 211 -4.40 2.71 13.62
N ILE A 212 -3.57 2.49 12.59
CA ILE A 212 -3.64 1.27 11.78
C ILE A 212 -3.16 0.02 12.52
N PHE A 213 -2.01 0.07 13.23
CA PHE A 213 -1.43 -1.13 13.81
C PHE A 213 -2.27 -1.74 14.94
N PRO A 214 -2.83 -0.98 15.90
CA PRO A 214 -3.73 -1.54 16.90
C PRO A 214 -4.99 -2.17 16.28
N TRP A 215 -5.52 -1.58 15.21
CA TRP A 215 -6.66 -2.15 14.51
C TRP A 215 -6.30 -3.48 13.82
N LEU A 216 -5.19 -3.55 13.09
CA LEU A 216 -4.75 -4.80 12.47
C LEU A 216 -4.49 -5.90 13.51
N GLN A 217 -3.90 -5.57 14.66
CA GLN A 217 -3.72 -6.51 15.77
C GLN A 217 -5.04 -7.04 16.34
N LYS A 218 -6.08 -6.20 16.39
CA LYS A 218 -7.42 -6.68 16.76
C LYS A 218 -7.99 -7.61 15.69
N CYS A 219 -7.75 -7.33 14.40
CA CYS A 219 -8.17 -8.20 13.30
C CYS A 219 -7.49 -9.59 13.35
N GLU A 220 -6.26 -9.70 13.88
CA GLU A 220 -5.60 -11.01 14.08
C GLU A 220 -6.43 -11.95 14.96
N LYS A 221 -7.15 -11.41 15.95
CA LYS A 221 -8.00 -12.20 16.86
C LYS A 221 -9.19 -12.84 16.14
N ILE A 222 -9.57 -12.29 14.98
CA ILE A 222 -10.72 -12.78 14.20
C ILE A 222 -10.26 -13.69 13.07
N PHE A 223 -9.25 -13.26 12.31
CA PHE A 223 -8.85 -13.94 11.10
C PHE A 223 -7.72 -14.95 11.33
N GLY A 224 -6.90 -14.75 12.38
CA GLY A 224 -5.73 -15.60 12.65
C GLY A 224 -4.74 -15.61 11.49
N PHE A 225 -3.97 -16.69 11.41
CA PHE A 225 -2.92 -16.86 10.42
C PHE A 225 -3.07 -18.13 9.55
N ASN A 226 -4.15 -18.88 9.73
CA ASN A 226 -4.48 -20.06 8.91
C ASN A 226 -5.32 -19.67 7.70
N LEU A 227 -4.82 -18.70 6.91
CA LEU A 227 -5.53 -18.15 5.75
C LEU A 227 -4.92 -18.72 4.47
N GLU A 228 -5.76 -19.35 3.64
CA GLU A 228 -5.36 -19.99 2.39
C GLU A 228 -5.75 -19.17 1.17
N GLY A 229 -4.91 -19.24 0.13
CA GLY A 229 -5.05 -18.48 -1.10
C GLY A 229 -4.57 -17.04 -0.97
N TYR A 230 -3.99 -16.51 -2.05
CA TYR A 230 -3.32 -15.21 -2.07
C TYR A 230 -4.17 -14.06 -1.51
N GLY A 231 -5.43 -13.98 -1.90
CA GLY A 231 -6.35 -12.91 -1.47
C GLY A 231 -6.72 -12.94 0.01
N LYS A 232 -6.65 -14.13 0.66
CA LYS A 232 -6.91 -14.26 2.09
C LYS A 232 -5.61 -14.23 2.90
N THR A 233 -4.55 -14.88 2.43
CA THR A 233 -3.27 -14.92 3.12
C THR A 233 -2.75 -13.52 3.44
N ARG A 234 -2.86 -12.56 2.52
CA ARG A 234 -2.45 -11.16 2.72
C ARG A 234 -3.57 -10.27 3.26
N MET A 235 -4.49 -10.82 4.04
CA MET A 235 -5.67 -10.13 4.56
C MET A 235 -5.33 -8.79 5.19
N TYR A 236 -4.32 -8.75 6.07
CA TYR A 236 -3.97 -7.55 6.82
C TYR A 236 -3.44 -6.43 5.92
N ALA A 237 -2.63 -6.77 4.90
CA ALA A 237 -2.16 -5.81 3.91
C ALA A 237 -3.32 -5.24 3.07
N PHE A 238 -4.28 -6.07 2.67
CA PHE A 238 -5.45 -5.61 1.91
C PHE A 238 -6.43 -4.79 2.73
N LEU A 239 -6.62 -5.11 4.01
CA LEU A 239 -7.37 -4.28 4.95
C LEU A 239 -6.72 -2.91 5.10
N ALA A 240 -5.40 -2.91 5.30
CA ALA A 240 -4.62 -1.70 5.45
C ALA A 240 -4.67 -0.80 4.21
N GLU A 241 -4.66 -1.37 3.01
CA GLU A 241 -4.75 -0.63 1.75
C GLU A 241 -6.07 0.15 1.61
N ARG A 242 -7.18 -0.44 2.06
CA ARG A 242 -8.48 0.26 2.09
C ARG A 242 -8.52 1.33 3.17
N TYR A 243 -7.92 1.04 4.33
CA TYR A 243 -7.86 1.97 5.44
C TYR A 243 -6.96 3.17 5.15
N LEU A 244 -5.81 2.97 4.50
CA LEU A 244 -4.90 4.04 4.08
C LEU A 244 -5.66 5.12 3.29
N SER A 245 -6.37 4.70 2.25
CA SER A 245 -7.14 5.62 1.40
C SER A 245 -8.18 6.40 2.19
N TYR A 246 -8.91 5.74 3.07
CA TYR A 246 -9.88 6.37 3.94
C TYR A 246 -9.21 7.36 4.90
N TRP A 247 -8.17 6.91 5.61
CA TRP A 247 -7.53 7.68 6.67
C TRP A 247 -6.88 8.96 6.15
N PHE A 248 -6.06 8.87 5.11
CA PHE A 248 -5.39 10.05 4.54
C PHE A 248 -6.40 11.05 3.97
N ASN A 249 -7.43 10.61 3.27
CA ASN A 249 -8.45 11.51 2.74
C ASN A 249 -9.32 12.15 3.82
N LYS A 250 -9.50 11.51 4.98
CA LYS A 250 -10.28 12.04 6.09
C LYS A 250 -9.48 13.00 6.96
N TYR A 251 -8.26 12.68 7.29
CA TYR A 251 -7.46 13.40 8.28
C TYR A 251 -6.41 14.34 7.70
N THR A 252 -6.21 14.31 6.39
CA THR A 252 -5.26 15.18 5.69
C THR A 252 -5.88 15.77 4.42
N LYS A 253 -5.12 16.60 3.72
CA LYS A 253 -5.43 17.07 2.36
C LYS A 253 -4.32 16.55 1.43
N PRO A 254 -4.34 15.27 1.06
CA PRO A 254 -3.24 14.69 0.32
C PRO A 254 -3.21 15.18 -1.13
N LEU A 255 -2.01 15.42 -1.66
CA LEU A 255 -1.83 15.56 -3.09
C LEU A 255 -1.82 14.17 -3.73
N LEU A 256 -2.61 14.01 -4.79
CA LEU A 256 -2.57 12.80 -5.61
C LEU A 256 -1.39 12.86 -6.57
N TRP A 257 -0.60 11.77 -6.63
CA TRP A 257 0.60 11.73 -7.46
C TRP A 257 0.66 10.44 -8.29
N PRO A 258 1.18 10.50 -9.52
CA PRO A 258 1.27 9.34 -10.39
C PRO A 258 2.09 8.20 -9.75
N VAL A 259 1.52 7.01 -9.73
CA VAL A 259 2.20 5.76 -9.44
C VAL A 259 2.41 5.02 -10.75
N ILE A 260 3.65 4.72 -11.05
CA ILE A 260 4.01 3.95 -12.24
C ILE A 260 4.15 2.47 -11.87
N PHE A 261 3.65 1.62 -12.74
CA PHE A 261 3.93 0.19 -12.68
C PHE A 261 5.09 -0.13 -13.62
N PHE A 262 6.20 -0.54 -13.04
CA PHE A 262 7.40 -0.87 -13.80
C PHE A 262 8.00 -2.18 -13.32
N ASP A 263 7.67 -3.27 -14.01
CA ASP A 263 8.20 -4.59 -13.65
C ASP A 263 9.63 -4.76 -14.18
N ILE A 264 10.59 -4.34 -13.36
CA ILE A 264 12.01 -4.42 -13.69
C ILE A 264 12.45 -5.88 -13.84
N THR A 265 11.83 -6.81 -13.12
CA THR A 265 12.23 -8.22 -13.18
C THR A 265 12.04 -8.82 -14.58
N LYS A 266 11.04 -8.36 -15.31
CA LYS A 266 10.84 -8.74 -16.73
C LYS A 266 11.98 -8.24 -17.59
N LYS A 267 12.35 -6.96 -17.48
CA LYS A 267 13.45 -6.37 -18.27
C LYS A 267 14.83 -6.94 -17.93
N LEU A 268 15.05 -7.41 -16.70
CA LEU A 268 16.30 -8.06 -16.33
C LEU A 268 16.39 -9.51 -16.87
N ASN A 269 15.26 -10.19 -17.01
CA ASN A 269 15.20 -11.52 -17.61
C ASN A 269 15.33 -11.51 -19.14
N GLU A 270 15.02 -10.38 -19.80
CA GLU A 270 15.21 -10.21 -21.26
C GLU A 270 16.66 -9.86 -21.63
N LYS A 271 17.54 -9.57 -20.65
CA LYS A 271 18.95 -9.25 -20.87
C LYS A 271 19.91 -10.40 -20.56
N ASN A 272 19.39 -11.52 -20.05
CA ASN A 272 20.12 -12.78 -19.82
C ASN A 272 19.64 -13.84 -20.82
#